data_4c03efd966478f46bf8bffdcc5e340a0
#
_entry.id   4c03efd966478f46bf8bffdcc5e340a0
#
_cell.length_a   1.000
_cell.length_b   1.000
_cell.length_c   1.000
_cell.angle_alpha   90.00
_cell.angle_beta   90.00
_cell.angle_gamma   90.00
#
_symmetry.space_group_name_H-M   'P 1'
#
loop_
_entity.id
_entity.type
_entity.pdbx_description
1 polymer ?
#
loop_
_entity_poly.entity_id
_entity_poly.type
_entity_poly.pdbx_seq_one_letter_code
_entity_poly.pdbx_strand_id
1 'polypeptide(L)'
;MRQFIAFVKKEFYHIFRDRRTMLILLGMPVVQIILFGFAISTEVKNVRLAVLDPSNDVVTRKIIDRLDASEYFTVTARFHSPQEMEAAFLKNKVDMAIVFSERFVDDLYTGDARVQLVVDATDPNMSTSQVNYATGIVSMVGQEMISPNMSAARLTSDIKLLYNPQMKSAYNFVPGVMGLILMLICAMMTSISIVREKETGTMEVLLVSPVKPLFIILAKAVPYFVLSFVNLITILLLSVFVLDVPVVGSLFWLITVSLLFIFVSLALGLLISSVTRTQVAAMLVSGLMLMMPTMLLSGMIFPIESMPLILQWISDILPARWYIQAVRKLMIEGVPVVLVYKEIGILLLMATVLITISIKKFKYRVE
;
A
#
# COMPACT_ATOMS: atom_id res chain seq x y z
N MET A 1 25.66 19.05 -26.78
CA MET A 1 25.73 18.83 -25.33
C MET A 1 25.56 20.12 -24.51
N ARG A 2 26.26 21.25 -24.85
CA ARG A 2 26.09 22.55 -24.14
C ARG A 2 24.65 23.08 -24.12
N GLN A 3 23.92 22.97 -25.23
CA GLN A 3 22.51 23.40 -25.34
C GLN A 3 21.60 22.59 -24.42
N PHE A 4 21.75 21.26 -24.36
CA PHE A 4 20.97 20.39 -23.46
C PHE A 4 21.17 20.79 -21.99
N ILE A 5 22.42 20.99 -21.56
CA ILE A 5 22.73 21.43 -20.18
C ILE A 5 22.09 22.80 -19.88
N ALA A 6 22.11 23.74 -20.85
CA ALA A 6 21.49 25.05 -20.68
C ALA A 6 19.96 24.94 -20.50
N PHE A 7 19.31 24.06 -21.28
CA PHE A 7 17.87 23.79 -21.12
C PHE A 7 17.56 23.15 -19.75
N VAL A 8 18.32 22.14 -19.35
CA VAL A 8 18.15 21.51 -18.03
C VAL A 8 18.30 22.54 -16.91
N LYS A 9 19.35 23.39 -16.99
CA LYS A 9 19.59 24.44 -15.99
C LYS A 9 18.43 25.46 -15.95
N LYS A 10 17.90 25.87 -17.11
CA LYS A 10 16.73 26.75 -17.22
C LYS A 10 15.52 26.13 -16.53
N GLU A 11 15.23 24.83 -16.78
CA GLU A 11 14.09 24.15 -16.19
C GLU A 11 14.23 24.01 -14.67
N PHE A 12 15.44 23.72 -14.15
CA PHE A 12 15.69 23.73 -12.72
C PHE A 12 15.41 25.09 -12.09
N TYR A 13 15.92 26.18 -12.69
CA TYR A 13 15.64 27.53 -12.19
C TYR A 13 14.15 27.87 -12.21
N HIS A 14 13.43 27.43 -13.25
CA HIS A 14 12.01 27.66 -13.38
C HIS A 14 11.23 26.97 -12.24
N ILE A 15 11.58 25.72 -11.91
CA ILE A 15 10.92 24.97 -10.83
C ILE A 15 11.29 25.53 -9.46
N PHE A 16 12.57 25.76 -9.18
CA PHE A 16 13.03 26.28 -7.88
C PHE A 16 12.55 27.71 -7.58
N ARG A 17 12.28 28.51 -8.62
CA ARG A 17 11.73 29.85 -8.46
C ARG A 17 10.26 29.84 -8.06
N ASP A 18 9.51 28.82 -8.42
CA ASP A 18 8.10 28.64 -8.05
C ASP A 18 7.99 27.94 -6.69
N ARG A 19 8.05 28.74 -5.62
CA ARG A 19 7.96 28.26 -4.24
C ARG A 19 6.68 27.48 -3.94
N ARG A 20 5.55 27.82 -4.59
CA ARG A 20 4.27 27.13 -4.38
C ARG A 20 4.31 25.72 -4.93
N THR A 21 4.77 25.57 -6.16
CA THR A 21 4.95 24.26 -6.80
C THR A 21 5.96 23.41 -6.02
N MET A 22 7.08 23.98 -5.57
CA MET A 22 8.07 23.26 -4.76
C MET A 22 7.50 22.76 -3.42
N LEU A 23 6.72 23.60 -2.73
CA LEU A 23 6.10 23.23 -1.47
C LEU A 23 5.10 22.08 -1.67
N ILE A 24 4.32 22.11 -2.72
CA ILE A 24 3.38 21.03 -3.06
C ILE A 24 4.15 19.76 -3.42
N LEU A 25 5.17 19.85 -4.28
CA LEU A 25 5.94 18.71 -4.76
C LEU A 25 6.68 17.94 -3.65
N LEU A 26 7.21 18.65 -2.69
CA LEU A 26 7.97 18.05 -1.57
C LEU A 26 7.12 17.85 -0.32
N GLY A 27 6.14 18.73 -0.08
CA GLY A 27 5.30 18.68 1.11
C GLY A 27 4.16 17.66 1.00
N MET A 28 3.51 17.55 -0.18
CA MET A 28 2.41 16.61 -0.38
C MET A 28 2.81 15.14 -0.10
N PRO A 29 3.96 14.63 -0.57
CA PRO A 29 4.43 13.28 -0.24
C PRO A 29 4.58 13.04 1.24
N VAL A 30 5.14 14.01 1.96
CA VAL A 30 5.32 13.93 3.41
C VAL A 30 3.96 13.83 4.13
N VAL A 31 3.02 14.71 3.78
CA VAL A 31 1.66 14.68 4.34
C VAL A 31 0.96 13.36 3.99
N GLN A 32 1.06 12.90 2.75
CA GLN A 32 0.41 11.67 2.31
C GLN A 32 0.98 10.44 3.01
N ILE A 33 2.30 10.29 3.12
CA ILE A 33 2.89 9.11 3.79
C ILE A 33 2.53 9.07 5.27
N ILE A 34 2.52 10.23 5.95
CA ILE A 34 2.10 10.34 7.34
C ILE A 34 0.62 10.01 7.48
N LEU A 35 -0.23 10.63 6.64
CA LEU A 35 -1.67 10.41 6.68
C LEU A 35 -2.02 8.94 6.41
N PHE A 36 -1.53 8.36 5.33
CA PHE A 36 -1.82 6.97 4.99
C PHE A 36 -1.13 5.98 5.94
N GLY A 37 0.03 6.32 6.51
CA GLY A 37 0.73 5.48 7.47
C GLY A 37 0.03 5.39 8.83
N PHE A 38 -0.63 6.46 9.28
CA PHE A 38 -1.31 6.50 10.57
C PHE A 38 -2.84 6.42 10.47
N ALA A 39 -3.46 7.00 9.44
CA ALA A 39 -4.92 7.06 9.33
C ALA A 39 -5.55 5.76 8.83
N ILE A 40 -4.84 4.99 8.00
CA ILE A 40 -5.30 3.68 7.55
C ILE A 40 -4.69 2.62 8.47
N SER A 41 -5.15 2.60 9.71
CA SER A 41 -4.80 1.53 10.64
C SER A 41 -5.85 0.43 10.54
N THR A 42 -5.45 -0.75 10.07
CA THR A 42 -6.18 -2.00 10.26
C THR A 42 -5.64 -2.73 11.49
N GLU A 43 -4.86 -2.03 12.31
CA GLU A 43 -4.36 -2.58 13.56
C GLU A 43 -5.54 -2.78 14.51
N VAL A 44 -5.64 -4.00 14.99
CA VAL A 44 -6.61 -4.35 16.02
C VAL A 44 -6.11 -3.77 17.34
N LYS A 45 -6.79 -2.75 17.84
CA LYS A 45 -6.50 -2.14 19.16
C LYS A 45 -7.82 -1.84 19.87
N ASN A 46 -7.84 -2.11 21.18
CA ASN A 46 -8.99 -1.80 22.04
C ASN A 46 -10.33 -2.35 21.52
N VAL A 47 -10.33 -3.57 20.96
CA VAL A 47 -11.56 -4.25 20.52
C VAL A 47 -12.43 -4.50 21.75
N ARG A 48 -13.65 -3.99 21.75
CA ARG A 48 -14.61 -4.19 22.83
C ARG A 48 -15.12 -5.62 22.77
N LEU A 49 -14.54 -6.48 23.63
CA LEU A 49 -14.84 -7.90 23.70
C LEU A 49 -15.98 -8.15 24.68
N ALA A 50 -17.00 -8.86 24.21
CA ALA A 50 -18.03 -9.45 25.06
C ALA A 50 -17.70 -10.92 25.38
N VAL A 51 -18.11 -11.39 26.53
CA VAL A 51 -17.91 -12.77 26.96
C VAL A 51 -19.25 -13.40 27.29
N LEU A 52 -19.54 -14.56 26.69
CA LEU A 52 -20.63 -15.44 27.07
C LEU A 52 -19.98 -16.78 27.55
N ASP A 53 -19.88 -16.93 28.85
CA ASP A 53 -19.23 -18.09 29.49
C ASP A 53 -20.17 -18.77 30.47
N PRO A 54 -20.99 -19.74 29.99
CA PRO A 54 -21.88 -20.49 30.87
C PRO A 54 -21.13 -21.51 31.75
N SER A 55 -19.92 -21.94 31.34
CA SER A 55 -19.14 -22.92 32.08
C SER A 55 -18.43 -22.31 33.29
N ASN A 56 -17.96 -21.05 33.15
CA ASN A 56 -17.29 -20.27 34.19
C ASN A 56 -16.15 -21.04 34.91
N ASP A 57 -15.38 -21.80 34.16
CA ASP A 57 -14.32 -22.67 34.67
C ASP A 57 -12.93 -21.99 34.68
N VAL A 58 -11.91 -22.70 35.17
CA VAL A 58 -10.55 -22.16 35.30
C VAL A 58 -9.93 -21.89 33.92
N VAL A 59 -10.26 -22.71 32.91
CA VAL A 59 -9.66 -22.60 31.58
C VAL A 59 -10.26 -21.42 30.84
N THR A 60 -11.60 -21.27 30.86
CA THR A 60 -12.28 -20.13 30.23
C THR A 60 -11.84 -18.82 30.85
N ARG A 61 -11.70 -18.76 32.18
CA ARG A 61 -11.17 -17.56 32.86
C ARG A 61 -9.76 -17.23 32.39
N LYS A 62 -8.87 -18.24 32.29
CA LYS A 62 -7.49 -18.01 31.81
C LYS A 62 -7.46 -17.48 30.37
N ILE A 63 -8.34 -17.97 29.49
CA ILE A 63 -8.48 -17.47 28.11
C ILE A 63 -8.95 -16.01 28.14
N ILE A 64 -9.97 -15.70 28.92
CA ILE A 64 -10.54 -14.35 29.05
C ILE A 64 -9.48 -13.39 29.60
N ASP A 65 -8.78 -13.76 30.67
CA ASP A 65 -7.75 -12.93 31.27
C ASP A 65 -6.59 -12.67 30.30
N ARG A 66 -6.23 -13.66 29.48
CA ARG A 66 -5.17 -13.52 28.49
C ARG A 66 -5.60 -12.60 27.32
N LEU A 67 -6.87 -12.65 26.92
CA LEU A 67 -7.44 -11.73 25.94
C LEU A 67 -7.46 -10.29 26.47
N ASP A 68 -7.93 -10.11 27.71
CA ASP A 68 -8.03 -8.78 28.35
C ASP A 68 -6.65 -8.17 28.69
N ALA A 69 -5.66 -8.99 28.98
CA ALA A 69 -4.27 -8.58 29.21
C ALA A 69 -3.52 -8.24 27.89
N SER A 70 -4.10 -8.52 26.74
CA SER A 70 -3.50 -8.20 25.45
C SER A 70 -3.74 -6.72 25.08
N GLU A 71 -2.88 -6.16 24.23
CA GLU A 71 -3.08 -4.81 23.67
C GLU A 71 -4.25 -4.74 22.67
N TYR A 72 -4.81 -5.90 22.30
CA TYR A 72 -5.79 -6.01 21.22
C TYR A 72 -7.22 -5.94 21.70
N PHE A 73 -7.52 -6.53 22.87
CA PHE A 73 -8.89 -6.70 23.36
C PHE A 73 -9.07 -6.06 24.72
N THR A 74 -10.27 -5.55 24.96
CA THR A 74 -10.70 -5.09 26.29
C THR A 74 -12.04 -5.73 26.57
N VAL A 75 -12.15 -6.51 27.66
CA VAL A 75 -13.38 -7.13 28.08
C VAL A 75 -14.32 -6.07 28.66
N THR A 76 -15.33 -5.70 27.87
CA THR A 76 -16.28 -4.61 28.22
C THR A 76 -17.58 -5.11 28.81
N ALA A 77 -17.99 -6.34 28.50
CA ALA A 77 -19.26 -6.90 28.94
C ALA A 77 -19.20 -8.42 29.12
N ARG A 78 -19.97 -8.92 30.09
CA ARG A 78 -20.25 -10.34 30.27
C ARG A 78 -21.76 -10.54 30.16
N PHE A 79 -22.17 -11.44 29.30
CA PHE A 79 -23.59 -11.75 29.04
C PHE A 79 -23.92 -13.15 29.51
N HIS A 80 -25.18 -13.35 29.83
CA HIS A 80 -25.70 -14.66 30.26
C HIS A 80 -26.63 -15.27 29.21
N SER A 81 -27.00 -14.52 28.17
CA SER A 81 -27.84 -15.01 27.09
C SER A 81 -27.38 -14.51 25.72
N PRO A 82 -27.59 -15.31 24.64
CA PRO A 82 -27.32 -14.89 23.27
C PRO A 82 -28.11 -13.64 22.86
N GLN A 83 -29.32 -13.47 23.38
CA GLN A 83 -30.20 -12.32 23.06
C GLN A 83 -29.61 -10.99 23.59
N GLU A 84 -29.02 -11.02 24.80
CA GLU A 84 -28.33 -9.86 25.35
C GLU A 84 -27.11 -9.48 24.53
N MET A 85 -26.36 -10.47 24.06
CA MET A 85 -25.19 -10.30 23.20
C MET A 85 -25.59 -9.68 21.85
N GLU A 86 -26.63 -10.21 21.17
CA GLU A 86 -27.13 -9.63 19.91
C GLU A 86 -27.60 -8.18 20.09
N ALA A 87 -28.31 -7.90 21.17
CA ALA A 87 -28.75 -6.53 21.49
C ALA A 87 -27.59 -5.58 21.73
N ALA A 88 -26.44 -6.06 22.20
CA ALA A 88 -25.23 -5.26 22.40
C ALA A 88 -24.54 -4.96 21.05
N PHE A 89 -24.49 -5.91 20.11
CA PHE A 89 -24.03 -5.68 18.75
C PHE A 89 -24.90 -4.64 18.02
N LEU A 90 -26.22 -4.78 18.07
CA LEU A 90 -27.16 -3.83 17.46
C LEU A 90 -27.01 -2.40 17.99
N LYS A 91 -26.60 -2.25 19.26
CA LYS A 91 -26.34 -0.95 19.89
C LYS A 91 -24.91 -0.46 19.71
N ASN A 92 -24.10 -1.15 18.94
CA ASN A 92 -22.67 -0.87 18.71
C ASN A 92 -21.87 -0.71 20.04
N LYS A 93 -22.19 -1.54 21.04
CA LYS A 93 -21.49 -1.55 22.33
C LYS A 93 -20.31 -2.51 22.37
N VAL A 94 -20.31 -3.51 21.50
CA VAL A 94 -19.28 -4.54 21.39
C VAL A 94 -18.90 -4.74 19.92
N ASP A 95 -17.65 -5.06 19.68
CA ASP A 95 -17.11 -5.29 18.34
C ASP A 95 -16.91 -6.79 18.07
N MET A 96 -16.69 -7.55 19.15
CA MET A 96 -16.47 -9.00 19.10
C MET A 96 -17.04 -9.66 20.35
N ALA A 97 -17.47 -10.92 20.22
CA ALA A 97 -17.85 -11.75 21.35
C ALA A 97 -17.17 -13.12 21.29
N ILE A 98 -16.80 -13.64 22.45
CA ILE A 98 -16.34 -15.01 22.64
C ILE A 98 -17.38 -15.80 23.41
N VAL A 99 -17.75 -16.96 22.87
CA VAL A 99 -18.77 -17.85 23.44
C VAL A 99 -18.18 -19.22 23.70
N PHE A 100 -18.31 -19.70 24.92
CA PHE A 100 -17.82 -21.02 25.35
C PHE A 100 -18.96 -22.03 25.46
N SER A 101 -18.67 -23.32 25.29
CA SER A 101 -19.63 -24.39 25.58
C SER A 101 -19.93 -24.51 27.08
N GLU A 102 -21.11 -25.04 27.44
CA GLU A 102 -21.55 -25.15 28.85
C GLU A 102 -20.64 -26.03 29.72
N ARG A 103 -19.97 -27.01 29.14
CA ARG A 103 -19.04 -27.92 29.82
C ARG A 103 -17.65 -27.87 29.19
N PHE A 104 -17.11 -26.67 29.04
CA PHE A 104 -15.90 -26.42 28.26
C PHE A 104 -14.70 -27.25 28.71
N VAL A 105 -14.47 -27.37 30.00
CA VAL A 105 -13.35 -28.18 30.55
C VAL A 105 -13.54 -29.67 30.26
N ASP A 106 -14.75 -30.21 30.45
CA ASP A 106 -15.01 -31.63 30.18
C ASP A 106 -14.85 -31.90 28.67
N ASP A 107 -15.37 -31.03 27.84
CA ASP A 107 -15.24 -31.10 26.39
C ASP A 107 -13.78 -30.93 25.93
N LEU A 108 -12.96 -30.19 26.68
CA LEU A 108 -11.53 -30.05 26.42
C LEU A 108 -10.78 -31.38 26.61
N TYR A 109 -11.15 -32.15 27.62
CA TYR A 109 -10.56 -33.49 27.90
C TYR A 109 -10.99 -34.54 26.86
N THR A 110 -12.21 -34.44 26.32
CA THR A 110 -12.71 -35.36 25.28
C THR A 110 -12.28 -34.93 23.85
N GLY A 111 -11.81 -33.71 23.69
CA GLY A 111 -11.41 -33.16 22.38
C GLY A 111 -12.52 -32.45 21.62
N ASP A 112 -13.67 -32.25 22.24
CA ASP A 112 -14.87 -31.65 21.63
C ASP A 112 -15.09 -30.18 22.04
N ALA A 113 -14.16 -29.59 22.82
CA ALA A 113 -14.26 -28.19 23.25
C ALA A 113 -14.41 -27.23 22.07
N ARG A 114 -15.40 -26.37 22.15
CA ARG A 114 -15.67 -25.37 21.10
C ARG A 114 -15.66 -23.97 21.67
N VAL A 115 -14.96 -23.10 20.96
CA VAL A 115 -14.99 -21.66 21.18
C VAL A 115 -15.57 -21.03 19.91
N GLN A 116 -16.67 -20.32 20.05
CA GLN A 116 -17.25 -19.55 18.96
C GLN A 116 -16.85 -18.09 19.08
N LEU A 117 -16.28 -17.55 18.01
CA LEU A 117 -15.98 -16.12 17.88
C LEU A 117 -17.02 -15.47 17.00
N VAL A 118 -17.74 -14.49 17.54
CA VAL A 118 -18.74 -13.69 16.84
C VAL A 118 -18.17 -12.29 16.68
N VAL A 119 -18.16 -11.76 15.46
CA VAL A 119 -17.53 -10.48 15.15
C VAL A 119 -18.45 -9.63 14.28
N ASP A 120 -18.40 -8.32 14.48
CA ASP A 120 -19.04 -7.39 13.55
C ASP A 120 -18.24 -7.35 12.23
N ALA A 121 -18.80 -7.94 11.19
CA ALA A 121 -18.19 -8.05 9.87
C ALA A 121 -18.52 -6.88 8.92
N THR A 122 -18.98 -5.75 9.44
CA THR A 122 -19.22 -4.53 8.65
C THR A 122 -17.94 -4.06 7.95
N ASP A 123 -16.78 -4.19 8.63
CA ASP A 123 -15.45 -4.07 8.00
C ASP A 123 -14.79 -5.45 7.92
N PRO A 124 -14.75 -6.09 6.73
CA PRO A 124 -14.18 -7.43 6.57
C PRO A 124 -12.69 -7.54 6.89
N ASN A 125 -11.90 -6.48 6.66
CA ASN A 125 -10.46 -6.49 6.93
C ASN A 125 -10.20 -6.45 8.43
N MET A 126 -10.90 -5.57 9.13
CA MET A 126 -10.80 -5.44 10.58
C MET A 126 -11.29 -6.72 11.27
N SER A 127 -12.45 -7.25 10.88
CA SER A 127 -13.03 -8.46 11.48
C SER A 127 -12.14 -9.69 11.26
N THR A 128 -11.55 -9.87 10.08
CA THR A 128 -10.59 -10.95 9.82
C THR A 128 -9.37 -10.84 10.72
N SER A 129 -8.84 -9.64 10.91
CA SER A 129 -7.72 -9.41 11.81
C SER A 129 -8.07 -9.72 13.25
N GLN A 130 -9.23 -9.26 13.74
CA GLN A 130 -9.73 -9.55 15.09
C GLN A 130 -9.85 -11.06 15.35
N VAL A 131 -10.46 -11.80 14.42
CA VAL A 131 -10.62 -13.27 14.52
C VAL A 131 -9.27 -13.95 14.57
N ASN A 132 -8.31 -13.55 13.72
CA ASN A 132 -6.97 -14.15 13.69
C ASN A 132 -6.23 -13.94 15.02
N TYR A 133 -6.28 -12.73 15.60
CA TYR A 133 -5.66 -12.44 16.90
C TYR A 133 -6.32 -13.25 18.03
N ALA A 134 -7.65 -13.25 18.09
CA ALA A 134 -8.39 -14.00 19.11
C ALA A 134 -8.10 -15.50 19.01
N THR A 135 -8.13 -16.05 17.79
CA THR A 135 -7.82 -17.48 17.55
C THR A 135 -6.40 -17.82 17.98
N GLY A 136 -5.42 -16.94 17.70
CA GLY A 136 -4.04 -17.11 18.12
C GLY A 136 -3.91 -17.20 19.65
N ILE A 137 -4.55 -16.29 20.39
CA ILE A 137 -4.52 -16.28 21.87
C ILE A 137 -5.23 -17.49 22.44
N VAL A 138 -6.42 -17.84 21.94
CA VAL A 138 -7.18 -19.02 22.38
C VAL A 138 -6.38 -20.29 22.15
N SER A 139 -5.76 -20.44 20.98
CA SER A 139 -4.93 -21.62 20.65
C SER A 139 -3.69 -21.73 21.55
N MET A 140 -3.03 -20.60 21.85
CA MET A 140 -1.88 -20.56 22.75
C MET A 140 -2.24 -21.04 24.16
N VAL A 141 -3.34 -20.52 24.72
CA VAL A 141 -3.81 -20.95 26.05
C VAL A 141 -4.24 -22.42 26.04
N GLY A 142 -4.94 -22.86 24.97
CA GLY A 142 -5.30 -24.27 24.80
C GLY A 142 -4.09 -25.19 24.83
N GLN A 143 -2.97 -24.82 24.18
CA GLN A 143 -1.74 -25.58 24.19
C GLN A 143 -1.07 -25.61 25.58
N GLU A 144 -1.06 -24.48 26.29
CA GLU A 144 -0.50 -24.41 27.65
C GLU A 144 -1.23 -25.31 28.67
N MET A 145 -2.53 -25.59 28.47
CA MET A 145 -3.37 -26.33 29.38
C MET A 145 -3.38 -27.83 29.14
N ILE A 146 -2.90 -28.30 27.99
CA ILE A 146 -2.83 -29.73 27.67
C ILE A 146 -1.53 -30.28 28.21
N SER A 147 -1.67 -31.15 29.22
CA SER A 147 -0.54 -31.87 29.83
C SER A 147 0.15 -32.82 28.82
N PRO A 148 1.50 -32.97 28.84
CA PRO A 148 2.25 -33.79 27.89
C PRO A 148 1.86 -35.29 27.84
N ASN A 149 1.06 -35.76 28.78
CA ASN A 149 0.67 -37.18 28.93
C ASN A 149 -0.64 -37.56 28.24
N MET A 150 -1.31 -36.68 27.51
CA MET A 150 -2.56 -37.00 26.80
C MET A 150 -2.30 -37.37 25.34
N SER A 151 -2.30 -38.68 25.08
CA SER A 151 -2.11 -39.32 23.76
C SER A 151 -3.33 -39.18 22.80
N ALA A 152 -3.98 -38.04 22.74
CA ALA A 152 -4.92 -37.77 21.68
C ALA A 152 -4.18 -37.02 20.58
N ALA A 153 -4.11 -37.58 19.36
CA ALA A 153 -3.54 -36.95 18.19
C ALA A 153 -4.29 -35.65 17.91
N ARG A 154 -3.80 -34.52 18.45
CA ARG A 154 -4.34 -33.19 18.17
C ARG A 154 -3.54 -32.56 17.06
N LEU A 155 -4.21 -32.19 15.99
CA LEU A 155 -3.70 -31.23 15.03
C LEU A 155 -3.60 -29.86 15.74
N THR A 156 -2.43 -29.56 16.30
CA THR A 156 -2.14 -28.23 16.83
C THR A 156 -1.75 -27.36 15.66
N SER A 157 -2.52 -26.32 15.42
CA SER A 157 -2.18 -25.29 14.43
C SER A 157 -1.15 -24.35 15.07
N ASP A 158 0.13 -24.50 14.70
CA ASP A 158 1.17 -23.53 15.04
C ASP A 158 1.16 -22.42 13.97
N ILE A 159 0.55 -21.28 14.27
CA ILE A 159 0.46 -20.15 13.35
C ILE A 159 1.67 -19.26 13.55
N LYS A 160 2.64 -19.36 12.63
CA LYS A 160 3.80 -18.48 12.58
C LYS A 160 3.58 -17.38 11.54
N LEU A 161 3.36 -16.16 11.98
CA LEU A 161 3.28 -14.99 11.10
C LEU A 161 4.70 -14.59 10.66
N LEU A 162 4.94 -14.69 9.34
CA LEU A 162 6.20 -14.28 8.72
C LEU A 162 6.12 -12.81 8.25
N TYR A 163 7.27 -12.14 8.22
CA TYR A 163 7.47 -10.78 7.67
C TYR A 163 6.79 -9.62 8.41
N ASN A 164 5.60 -9.80 8.98
CA ASN A 164 4.89 -8.80 9.76
C ASN A 164 4.20 -9.44 10.98
N PRO A 165 4.95 -9.91 11.99
CA PRO A 165 4.38 -10.59 13.17
C PRO A 165 3.44 -9.70 13.99
N GLN A 166 3.66 -8.38 13.93
CA GLN A 166 2.84 -7.39 14.64
C GLN A 166 1.61 -6.96 13.83
N MET A 167 1.41 -7.52 12.61
CA MET A 167 0.30 -7.20 11.70
C MET A 167 0.11 -5.68 11.50
N LYS A 168 1.19 -4.89 11.55
CA LYS A 168 1.15 -3.44 11.32
C LYS A 168 0.68 -3.13 9.91
N SER A 169 -0.36 -2.32 9.78
CA SER A 169 -0.91 -1.88 8.49
C SER A 169 0.08 -1.13 7.63
N ALA A 170 0.99 -0.37 8.25
CA ALA A 170 2.03 0.38 7.55
C ALA A 170 2.88 -0.50 6.62
N TYR A 171 3.14 -1.77 6.97
CA TYR A 171 3.90 -2.71 6.12
C TYR A 171 3.21 -2.98 4.77
N ASN A 172 1.89 -2.94 4.74
CA ASN A 172 1.12 -3.12 3.50
C ASN A 172 0.95 -1.81 2.74
N PHE A 173 0.62 -0.72 3.47
CA PHE A 173 0.28 0.55 2.84
C PHE A 173 1.49 1.37 2.37
N VAL A 174 2.64 1.33 3.06
CA VAL A 174 3.82 2.12 2.69
C VAL A 174 4.30 1.82 1.27
N PRO A 175 4.51 0.57 0.83
CA PRO A 175 4.86 0.27 -0.56
C PRO A 175 3.82 0.77 -1.57
N GLY A 176 2.53 0.63 -1.22
CA GLY A 176 1.41 1.10 -2.05
C GLY A 176 1.40 2.61 -2.23
N VAL A 177 1.48 3.33 -1.13
CA VAL A 177 1.49 4.81 -1.11
C VAL A 177 2.74 5.36 -1.79
N MET A 178 3.89 4.73 -1.60
CA MET A 178 5.14 5.07 -2.30
C MET A 178 4.96 4.98 -3.82
N GLY A 179 4.36 3.90 -4.32
CA GLY A 179 4.04 3.74 -5.74
C GLY A 179 3.05 4.79 -6.25
N LEU A 180 1.98 5.03 -5.50
CA LEU A 180 0.97 6.02 -5.83
C LEU A 180 1.57 7.43 -5.93
N ILE A 181 2.31 7.86 -4.92
CA ILE A 181 2.91 9.20 -4.85
C ILE A 181 3.90 9.42 -5.98
N LEU A 182 4.85 8.49 -6.17
CA LEU A 182 5.87 8.62 -7.20
C LEU A 182 5.24 8.67 -8.60
N MET A 183 4.24 7.81 -8.86
CA MET A 183 3.57 7.80 -10.17
C MET A 183 2.79 9.10 -10.42
N LEU A 184 2.01 9.56 -9.44
CA LEU A 184 1.21 10.78 -9.60
C LEU A 184 2.09 12.00 -9.82
N ILE A 185 3.11 12.20 -8.98
CA ILE A 185 4.00 13.36 -9.07
C ILE A 185 4.74 13.36 -10.41
N CYS A 186 5.35 12.23 -10.77
CA CYS A 186 6.12 12.13 -12.02
C CYS A 186 5.23 12.37 -13.24
N ALA A 187 4.10 11.67 -13.34
CA ALA A 187 3.22 11.76 -14.49
C ALA A 187 2.52 13.13 -14.60
N MET A 188 2.01 13.64 -13.47
CA MET A 188 1.30 14.91 -13.43
C MET A 188 2.23 16.08 -13.76
N MET A 189 3.39 16.16 -13.10
CA MET A 189 4.30 17.29 -13.33
C MET A 189 4.92 17.29 -14.72
N THR A 190 5.28 16.12 -15.25
CA THR A 190 5.79 16.00 -16.62
C THR A 190 4.72 16.39 -17.62
N SER A 191 3.47 15.92 -17.44
CA SER A 191 2.39 16.26 -18.37
C SER A 191 2.04 17.74 -18.32
N ILE A 192 1.89 18.34 -17.14
CA ILE A 192 1.59 19.78 -16.99
C ILE A 192 2.72 20.63 -17.58
N SER A 193 3.99 20.31 -17.32
CA SER A 193 5.13 21.07 -17.82
C SER A 193 5.17 21.15 -19.34
N ILE A 194 4.84 20.05 -20.02
CA ILE A 194 4.84 20.00 -21.49
C ILE A 194 3.58 20.67 -22.05
N VAL A 195 2.42 20.41 -21.44
CA VAL A 195 1.16 20.99 -21.90
C VAL A 195 1.15 22.50 -21.70
N ARG A 196 1.80 23.02 -20.66
CA ARG A 196 1.97 24.47 -20.44
C ARG A 196 2.62 25.15 -21.64
N GLU A 197 3.71 24.58 -22.19
CA GLU A 197 4.37 25.12 -23.37
C GLU A 197 3.45 25.09 -24.61
N LYS A 198 2.60 24.07 -24.72
CA LYS A 198 1.61 24.01 -25.82
C LYS A 198 0.52 25.06 -25.67
N GLU A 199 0.01 25.23 -24.44
CA GLU A 199 -1.09 26.16 -24.13
C GLU A 199 -0.65 27.60 -24.26
N THR A 200 0.60 27.94 -23.97
CA THR A 200 1.17 29.28 -24.10
C THR A 200 1.75 29.57 -25.50
N GLY A 201 1.71 28.60 -26.42
CA GLY A 201 2.25 28.74 -27.77
C GLY A 201 3.78 28.75 -27.88
N THR A 202 4.50 28.62 -26.74
CA THR A 202 5.96 28.62 -26.73
C THR A 202 6.56 27.34 -27.30
N MET A 203 5.77 26.27 -27.43
CA MET A 203 6.19 25.01 -28.04
C MET A 203 6.60 25.17 -29.49
N GLU A 204 5.90 26.00 -30.27
CA GLU A 204 6.22 26.26 -31.67
C GLU A 204 7.57 26.95 -31.81
N VAL A 205 7.87 27.90 -30.92
CA VAL A 205 9.17 28.60 -30.89
C VAL A 205 10.31 27.61 -30.54
N LEU A 206 10.05 26.68 -29.64
CA LEU A 206 11.01 25.64 -29.29
C LEU A 206 11.28 24.66 -30.43
N LEU A 207 10.27 24.37 -31.25
CA LEU A 207 10.38 23.42 -32.37
C LEU A 207 11.11 24.05 -33.59
N VAL A 208 11.06 25.35 -33.76
CA VAL A 208 11.84 26.08 -34.79
C VAL A 208 13.33 26.22 -34.40
N SER A 209 13.64 26.01 -33.13
CA SER A 209 15.04 26.03 -32.67
C SER A 209 15.86 24.85 -33.25
N PRO A 210 17.18 24.98 -33.46
CA PRO A 210 18.02 23.93 -34.03
C PRO A 210 18.24 22.75 -33.06
N VAL A 211 17.41 22.62 -32.03
CA VAL A 211 17.49 21.56 -30.99
C VAL A 211 16.54 20.44 -31.33
N LYS A 212 17.04 19.22 -31.33
CA LYS A 212 16.19 18.03 -31.56
C LYS A 212 15.05 17.97 -30.53
N PRO A 213 13.78 17.75 -30.92
CA PRO A 213 12.64 17.69 -30.00
C PRO A 213 12.84 16.73 -28.80
N LEU A 214 13.53 15.63 -29.04
CA LEU A 214 13.87 14.65 -27.98
C LEU A 214 14.69 15.28 -26.82
N PHE A 215 15.66 16.18 -27.15
CA PHE A 215 16.45 16.83 -26.13
C PHE A 215 15.64 17.82 -25.31
N ILE A 216 14.64 18.47 -25.89
CA ILE A 216 13.73 19.37 -25.16
C ILE A 216 12.91 18.57 -24.16
N ILE A 217 12.35 17.43 -24.58
CA ILE A 217 11.57 16.54 -23.74
C ILE A 217 12.42 16.00 -22.59
N LEU A 218 13.61 15.47 -22.90
CA LEU A 218 14.51 14.94 -21.88
C LEU A 218 14.98 16.04 -20.90
N ALA A 219 15.28 17.23 -21.39
CA ALA A 219 15.67 18.34 -20.53
C ALA A 219 14.58 18.75 -19.54
N LYS A 220 13.30 18.61 -19.91
CA LYS A 220 12.17 18.82 -19.00
C LYS A 220 11.96 17.67 -18.01
N ALA A 221 12.24 16.45 -18.42
CA ALA A 221 12.10 15.28 -17.56
C ALA A 221 13.16 15.20 -16.46
N VAL A 222 14.40 15.66 -16.72
CA VAL A 222 15.53 15.57 -15.78
C VAL A 222 15.26 16.23 -14.42
N PRO A 223 14.77 17.47 -14.31
CA PRO A 223 14.47 18.08 -13.01
C PRO A 223 13.42 17.30 -12.23
N TYR A 224 12.37 16.81 -12.89
CA TYR A 224 11.32 16.00 -12.22
C TYR A 224 11.84 14.64 -11.78
N PHE A 225 12.77 14.04 -12.53
CA PHE A 225 13.46 12.83 -12.12
C PHE A 225 14.25 13.06 -10.82
N VAL A 226 15.02 14.16 -10.75
CA VAL A 226 15.79 14.51 -9.55
C VAL A 226 14.88 14.81 -8.36
N LEU A 227 13.82 15.57 -8.55
CA LEU A 227 12.83 15.86 -7.50
C LEU A 227 12.14 14.59 -7.00
N SER A 228 11.78 13.69 -7.91
CA SER A 228 11.17 12.41 -7.55
C SER A 228 12.14 11.49 -6.82
N PHE A 229 13.44 11.57 -7.13
CA PHE A 229 14.46 10.88 -6.35
C PHE A 229 14.58 11.45 -4.93
N VAL A 230 14.53 12.78 -4.77
CA VAL A 230 14.47 13.40 -3.43
C VAL A 230 13.24 12.94 -2.67
N ASN A 231 12.07 12.92 -3.32
CA ASN A 231 10.83 12.40 -2.72
C ASN A 231 10.96 10.93 -2.31
N LEU A 232 11.56 10.09 -3.16
CA LEU A 232 11.81 8.68 -2.83
C LEU A 232 12.63 8.55 -1.54
N ILE A 233 13.75 9.29 -1.43
CA ILE A 233 14.58 9.27 -0.23
C ILE A 233 13.79 9.77 1.00
N THR A 234 13.02 10.85 0.85
CA THR A 234 12.19 11.39 1.93
C THR A 234 11.15 10.37 2.39
N ILE A 235 10.46 9.70 1.46
CA ILE A 235 9.48 8.66 1.78
C ILE A 235 10.15 7.49 2.49
N LEU A 236 11.30 7.01 2.02
CA LEU A 236 12.04 5.92 2.66
C LEU A 236 12.48 6.28 4.09
N LEU A 237 12.99 7.50 4.29
CA LEU A 237 13.35 7.97 5.62
C LEU A 237 12.14 8.02 6.57
N LEU A 238 11.02 8.58 6.11
CA LEU A 238 9.78 8.61 6.90
C LEU A 238 9.24 7.21 7.18
N SER A 239 9.31 6.30 6.22
CA SER A 239 8.87 4.91 6.39
C SER A 239 9.65 4.20 7.49
N VAL A 240 10.98 4.38 7.52
CA VAL A 240 11.84 3.70 8.49
C VAL A 240 11.81 4.38 9.85
N PHE A 241 11.93 5.72 9.92
CA PHE A 241 12.11 6.43 11.19
C PHE A 241 10.81 6.90 11.85
N VAL A 242 9.71 7.03 11.10
CA VAL A 242 8.43 7.52 11.63
C VAL A 242 7.37 6.43 11.70
N LEU A 243 7.36 5.52 10.71
CA LEU A 243 6.35 4.45 10.62
C LEU A 243 6.89 3.08 11.06
N ASP A 244 8.15 2.98 11.47
CA ASP A 244 8.82 1.73 11.89
C ASP A 244 8.70 0.60 10.87
N VAL A 245 8.67 0.94 9.58
CA VAL A 245 8.64 -0.04 8.49
C VAL A 245 10.07 -0.33 8.05
N PRO A 246 10.63 -1.52 8.35
CA PRO A 246 12.02 -1.83 8.08
C PRO A 246 12.27 -2.04 6.59
N VAL A 247 13.50 -1.78 6.15
CA VAL A 247 14.03 -2.24 4.85
C VAL A 247 14.85 -3.50 5.13
N VAL A 248 14.21 -4.67 5.02
CA VAL A 248 14.87 -5.95 5.34
C VAL A 248 15.81 -6.39 4.23
N GLY A 249 15.45 -6.11 2.99
CA GLY A 249 16.24 -6.50 1.82
C GLY A 249 17.27 -5.47 1.37
N SER A 250 17.76 -5.62 0.14
CA SER A 250 18.81 -4.76 -0.41
C SER A 250 18.29 -3.37 -0.77
N LEU A 251 18.76 -2.34 -0.05
CA LEU A 251 18.47 -0.93 -0.33
C LEU A 251 18.90 -0.52 -1.76
N PHE A 252 20.01 -1.07 -2.25
CA PHE A 252 20.50 -0.80 -3.61
C PHE A 252 19.48 -1.20 -4.67
N TRP A 253 18.93 -2.41 -4.58
CA TRP A 253 17.91 -2.89 -5.53
C TRP A 253 16.58 -2.18 -5.35
N LEU A 254 16.20 -1.84 -4.12
CA LEU A 254 15.02 -1.05 -3.84
C LEU A 254 15.07 0.32 -4.53
N ILE A 255 16.20 1.03 -4.40
CA ILE A 255 16.42 2.32 -5.07
C ILE A 255 16.45 2.13 -6.60
N THR A 256 17.12 1.10 -7.11
CA THR A 256 17.22 0.84 -8.56
C THR A 256 15.83 0.61 -9.19
N VAL A 257 15.00 -0.23 -8.57
CA VAL A 257 13.63 -0.49 -9.04
C VAL A 257 12.77 0.77 -8.95
N SER A 258 12.95 1.56 -7.90
CA SER A 258 12.23 2.83 -7.74
C SER A 258 12.63 3.87 -8.78
N LEU A 259 13.91 3.97 -9.13
CA LEU A 259 14.39 4.83 -10.22
C LEU A 259 13.83 4.39 -11.58
N LEU A 260 13.78 3.09 -11.84
CA LEU A 260 13.13 2.54 -13.02
C LEU A 260 11.65 2.92 -13.07
N PHE A 261 10.94 2.79 -11.95
CA PHE A 261 9.54 3.15 -11.87
C PHE A 261 9.29 4.67 -12.04
N ILE A 262 10.16 5.53 -11.47
CA ILE A 262 10.14 6.97 -11.71
C ILE A 262 10.26 7.24 -13.22
N PHE A 263 11.16 6.55 -13.90
CA PHE A 263 11.34 6.69 -15.34
C PHE A 263 10.10 6.26 -16.15
N VAL A 264 9.46 5.15 -15.79
CA VAL A 264 8.17 4.70 -16.37
C VAL A 264 7.09 5.76 -16.14
N SER A 265 7.01 6.31 -14.95
CA SER A 265 6.00 7.31 -14.57
C SER A 265 6.19 8.64 -15.31
N LEU A 266 7.43 9.08 -15.53
CA LEU A 266 7.74 10.22 -16.40
C LEU A 266 7.31 9.96 -17.85
N ALA A 267 7.55 8.73 -18.37
CA ALA A 267 7.12 8.33 -19.71
C ALA A 267 5.58 8.32 -19.85
N LEU A 268 4.85 7.92 -18.79
CA LEU A 268 3.39 8.07 -18.72
C LEU A 268 2.96 9.55 -18.80
N GLY A 269 3.64 10.43 -18.08
CA GLY A 269 3.39 11.88 -18.15
C GLY A 269 3.59 12.44 -19.56
N LEU A 270 4.64 11.97 -20.27
CA LEU A 270 4.85 12.30 -21.68
C LEU A 270 3.69 11.83 -22.56
N LEU A 271 3.20 10.61 -22.36
CA LEU A 271 2.07 10.07 -23.10
C LEU A 271 0.80 10.90 -22.84
N ILE A 272 0.49 11.24 -21.58
CA ILE A 272 -0.65 12.08 -21.22
C ILE A 272 -0.53 13.45 -21.89
N SER A 273 0.65 14.07 -21.85
CA SER A 273 0.89 15.35 -22.51
C SER A 273 0.65 15.31 -24.02
N SER A 274 0.79 14.14 -24.65
CA SER A 274 0.56 13.98 -26.09
C SER A 274 -0.92 14.02 -26.48
N VAL A 275 -1.83 13.66 -25.57
CA VAL A 275 -3.29 13.62 -25.82
C VAL A 275 -4.03 14.83 -25.24
N THR A 276 -3.45 15.53 -24.27
CA THR A 276 -4.05 16.70 -23.62
C THR A 276 -3.59 18.00 -24.26
N ARG A 277 -4.47 19.04 -24.22
CA ARG A 277 -4.22 20.36 -24.80
C ARG A 277 -4.11 21.48 -23.76
N THR A 278 -4.70 21.30 -22.59
CA THR A 278 -4.71 22.29 -21.50
C THR A 278 -4.11 21.72 -20.23
N GLN A 279 -3.51 22.57 -19.40
CA GLN A 279 -2.93 22.16 -18.11
C GLN A 279 -3.98 21.53 -17.21
N VAL A 280 -5.22 22.07 -17.19
CA VAL A 280 -6.32 21.51 -16.40
C VAL A 280 -6.66 20.09 -16.86
N ALA A 281 -6.76 19.85 -18.18
CA ALA A 281 -7.01 18.52 -18.71
C ALA A 281 -5.87 17.54 -18.37
N ALA A 282 -4.61 17.99 -18.46
CA ALA A 282 -3.45 17.17 -18.08
C ALA A 282 -3.47 16.82 -16.59
N MET A 283 -3.83 17.76 -15.73
CA MET A 283 -3.95 17.55 -14.29
C MET A 283 -5.09 16.58 -13.95
N LEU A 284 -6.26 16.73 -14.55
CA LEU A 284 -7.41 15.85 -14.33
C LEU A 284 -7.13 14.42 -14.81
N VAL A 285 -6.56 14.26 -16.02
CA VAL A 285 -6.21 12.95 -16.56
C VAL A 285 -5.13 12.29 -15.69
N SER A 286 -4.04 13.00 -15.36
CA SER A 286 -2.99 12.45 -14.51
C SER A 286 -3.48 12.16 -13.10
N GLY A 287 -4.24 13.08 -12.50
CA GLY A 287 -4.75 12.94 -11.13
C GLY A 287 -5.79 11.81 -11.04
N LEU A 288 -6.93 11.98 -11.71
CA LEU A 288 -8.06 11.06 -11.54
C LEU A 288 -7.85 9.71 -12.24
N MET A 289 -7.40 9.72 -13.52
CA MET A 289 -7.25 8.46 -14.27
C MET A 289 -6.06 7.61 -13.83
N LEU A 290 -5.07 8.16 -13.15
CA LEU A 290 -4.00 7.33 -12.58
C LEU A 290 -4.26 7.00 -11.10
N MET A 291 -4.83 7.93 -10.32
CA MET A 291 -5.03 7.71 -8.89
C MET A 291 -6.04 6.60 -8.60
N MET A 292 -7.25 6.65 -9.20
CA MET A 292 -8.30 5.66 -8.90
C MET A 292 -7.91 4.23 -9.28
N PRO A 293 -7.42 3.95 -10.52
CA PRO A 293 -6.99 2.59 -10.83
C PRO A 293 -5.79 2.14 -9.98
N THR A 294 -4.86 3.04 -9.66
CA THR A 294 -3.72 2.69 -8.81
C THR A 294 -4.16 2.31 -7.41
N MET A 295 -5.05 3.07 -6.78
CA MET A 295 -5.55 2.73 -5.45
C MET A 295 -6.31 1.40 -5.43
N LEU A 296 -7.15 1.16 -6.43
CA LEU A 296 -8.06 0.00 -6.44
C LEU A 296 -7.42 -1.27 -7.02
N LEU A 297 -6.63 -1.14 -8.10
CA LEU A 297 -6.18 -2.28 -8.91
C LEU A 297 -4.68 -2.59 -8.78
N SER A 298 -3.93 -1.87 -7.95
CA SER A 298 -2.49 -2.14 -7.79
C SER A 298 -2.14 -3.18 -6.72
N GLY A 299 -3.13 -3.68 -5.99
CA GLY A 299 -2.88 -4.53 -4.82
C GLY A 299 -2.55 -3.76 -3.54
N MET A 300 -2.77 -2.43 -3.53
CA MET A 300 -2.55 -1.59 -2.35
C MET A 300 -3.64 -1.77 -1.30
N ILE A 301 -4.91 -1.69 -1.71
CA ILE A 301 -6.07 -1.81 -0.82
C ILE A 301 -6.63 -3.23 -0.88
N PHE A 302 -6.87 -3.75 -2.07
CA PHE A 302 -7.45 -5.07 -2.29
C PHE A 302 -6.40 -6.03 -2.87
N PRO A 303 -6.28 -7.27 -2.33
CA PRO A 303 -5.44 -8.30 -2.94
C PRO A 303 -5.88 -8.57 -4.39
N ILE A 304 -4.91 -8.64 -5.31
CA ILE A 304 -5.22 -8.81 -6.74
C ILE A 304 -5.88 -10.16 -7.00
N GLU A 305 -5.47 -11.17 -6.24
CA GLU A 305 -5.97 -12.55 -6.34
C GLU A 305 -7.46 -12.66 -6.01
N SER A 306 -7.99 -11.73 -5.22
CA SER A 306 -9.42 -11.67 -4.85
C SER A 306 -10.29 -10.96 -5.90
N MET A 307 -9.68 -10.34 -6.92
CA MET A 307 -10.40 -9.61 -7.95
C MET A 307 -10.94 -10.55 -9.05
N PRO A 308 -12.07 -10.22 -9.71
CA PRO A 308 -12.49 -10.88 -10.95
C PRO A 308 -11.40 -10.84 -12.02
N LEU A 309 -11.28 -11.89 -12.84
CA LEU A 309 -10.24 -12.04 -13.87
C LEU A 309 -10.09 -10.82 -14.79
N ILE A 310 -11.19 -10.18 -15.17
CA ILE A 310 -11.18 -8.98 -16.01
C ILE A 310 -10.40 -7.84 -15.34
N LEU A 311 -10.62 -7.62 -14.03
CA LEU A 311 -9.91 -6.59 -13.27
C LEU A 311 -8.43 -6.94 -13.06
N GLN A 312 -8.10 -8.23 -12.95
CA GLN A 312 -6.70 -8.68 -12.88
C GLN A 312 -5.94 -8.34 -14.18
N TRP A 313 -6.55 -8.54 -15.36
CA TRP A 313 -5.95 -8.18 -16.64
C TRP A 313 -5.77 -6.66 -16.80
N ILE A 314 -6.76 -5.86 -16.35
CA ILE A 314 -6.62 -4.40 -16.35
C ILE A 314 -5.49 -3.98 -15.41
N SER A 315 -5.39 -4.62 -14.26
CA SER A 315 -4.33 -4.41 -13.28
C SER A 315 -2.93 -4.68 -13.87
N ASP A 316 -2.79 -5.69 -14.76
CA ASP A 316 -1.51 -6.02 -15.43
C ASP A 316 -0.96 -4.87 -16.29
N ILE A 317 -1.84 -3.98 -16.78
CA ILE A 317 -1.45 -2.82 -17.59
C ILE A 317 -0.91 -1.68 -16.71
N LEU A 318 -1.18 -1.70 -15.40
CA LEU A 318 -0.78 -0.63 -14.48
C LEU A 318 0.68 -0.82 -14.00
N PRO A 319 1.59 0.13 -14.29
CA PRO A 319 2.98 0.03 -13.82
C PRO A 319 3.09 0.00 -12.29
N ALA A 320 2.20 0.70 -11.60
CA ALA A 320 2.18 0.77 -10.14
C ALA A 320 2.01 -0.60 -9.48
N ARG A 321 1.22 -1.51 -10.07
CA ARG A 321 1.08 -2.89 -9.59
C ARG A 321 2.44 -3.60 -9.48
N TRP A 322 3.20 -3.60 -10.55
CA TRP A 322 4.48 -4.29 -10.62
C TRP A 322 5.53 -3.67 -9.71
N TYR A 323 5.50 -2.34 -9.59
CA TYR A 323 6.37 -1.63 -8.68
C TYR A 323 6.04 -1.95 -7.21
N ILE A 324 4.76 -1.88 -6.82
CA ILE A 324 4.32 -2.15 -5.44
C ILE A 324 4.66 -3.58 -5.04
N GLN A 325 4.46 -4.56 -5.94
CA GLN A 325 4.86 -5.95 -5.69
C GLN A 325 6.38 -6.08 -5.52
N ALA A 326 7.17 -5.44 -6.38
CA ALA A 326 8.63 -5.45 -6.29
C ALA A 326 9.13 -4.82 -4.98
N VAL A 327 8.56 -3.67 -4.59
CA VAL A 327 8.92 -2.98 -3.34
C VAL A 327 8.53 -3.83 -2.13
N ARG A 328 7.34 -4.42 -2.10
CA ARG A 328 6.89 -5.30 -1.01
C ARG A 328 7.87 -6.47 -0.82
N LYS A 329 8.24 -7.15 -1.91
CA LYS A 329 9.21 -8.24 -1.90
C LYS A 329 10.59 -7.80 -1.40
N LEU A 330 11.11 -6.67 -1.89
CA LEU A 330 12.44 -6.18 -1.53
C LEU A 330 12.46 -5.56 -0.14
N MET A 331 11.46 -4.74 0.22
CA MET A 331 11.45 -3.96 1.45
C MET A 331 11.01 -4.78 2.65
N ILE A 332 9.92 -5.53 2.52
CA ILE A 332 9.26 -6.23 3.64
C ILE A 332 9.69 -7.69 3.73
N GLU A 333 9.61 -8.42 2.61
CA GLU A 333 9.93 -9.86 2.59
C GLU A 333 11.45 -10.11 2.56
N GLY A 334 12.26 -9.10 2.16
CA GLY A 334 13.71 -9.21 2.14
C GLY A 334 14.25 -10.25 1.15
N VAL A 335 13.50 -10.56 0.10
CA VAL A 335 13.91 -11.59 -0.86
C VAL A 335 15.05 -11.12 -1.77
N PRO A 336 15.88 -12.06 -2.26
CA PRO A 336 16.93 -11.73 -3.23
C PRO A 336 16.32 -11.22 -4.55
N VAL A 337 17.06 -10.33 -5.24
CA VAL A 337 16.60 -9.68 -6.48
C VAL A 337 16.16 -10.66 -7.58
N VAL A 338 16.69 -11.88 -7.58
CA VAL A 338 16.33 -12.94 -8.53
C VAL A 338 14.82 -13.20 -8.55
N LEU A 339 14.15 -13.09 -7.41
CA LEU A 339 12.71 -13.30 -7.29
C LEU A 339 11.88 -12.07 -7.71
N VAL A 340 12.56 -10.98 -8.11
CA VAL A 340 11.94 -9.71 -8.55
C VAL A 340 12.23 -9.43 -10.04
N TYR A 341 12.94 -10.33 -10.73
CA TYR A 341 13.28 -10.12 -12.15
C TYR A 341 12.05 -10.01 -13.06
N LYS A 342 10.96 -10.70 -12.73
CA LYS A 342 9.70 -10.61 -13.47
C LYS A 342 9.17 -9.16 -13.44
N GLU A 343 9.06 -8.56 -12.28
CA GLU A 343 8.55 -7.21 -12.08
C GLU A 343 9.45 -6.18 -12.76
N ILE A 344 10.77 -6.33 -12.62
CA ILE A 344 11.76 -5.47 -13.28
C ILE A 344 11.65 -5.59 -14.80
N GLY A 345 11.53 -6.81 -15.35
CA GLY A 345 11.39 -7.04 -16.78
C GLY A 345 10.13 -6.40 -17.36
N ILE A 346 9.00 -6.50 -16.65
CA ILE A 346 7.74 -5.87 -17.06
C ILE A 346 7.83 -4.35 -17.01
N LEU A 347 8.42 -3.78 -15.96
CA LEU A 347 8.63 -2.33 -15.87
C LEU A 347 9.54 -1.81 -16.99
N LEU A 348 10.60 -2.53 -17.36
CA LEU A 348 11.46 -2.20 -18.49
C LEU A 348 10.69 -2.26 -19.83
N LEU A 349 9.88 -3.30 -20.02
CA LEU A 349 9.02 -3.41 -21.19
C LEU A 349 8.05 -2.23 -21.28
N MET A 350 7.36 -1.90 -20.18
CA MET A 350 6.46 -0.76 -20.11
C MET A 350 7.17 0.55 -20.41
N ALA A 351 8.37 0.77 -19.85
CA ALA A 351 9.18 1.96 -20.15
C ALA A 351 9.44 2.09 -21.65
N THR A 352 9.91 1.02 -22.29
CA THR A 352 10.24 1.04 -23.73
C THR A 352 9.02 1.28 -24.59
N VAL A 353 7.89 0.64 -24.28
CA VAL A 353 6.61 0.80 -25.00
C VAL A 353 6.10 2.24 -24.87
N LEU A 354 6.02 2.77 -23.61
CA LEU A 354 5.51 4.12 -23.36
C LEU A 354 6.36 5.19 -24.04
N ILE A 355 7.69 5.08 -23.99
CA ILE A 355 8.59 6.01 -24.66
C ILE A 355 8.42 5.94 -26.16
N THR A 356 8.36 4.75 -26.74
CA THR A 356 8.20 4.57 -28.18
C THR A 356 6.89 5.19 -28.70
N ILE A 357 5.79 4.96 -27.97
CA ILE A 357 4.48 5.55 -28.31
C ILE A 357 4.53 7.06 -28.17
N SER A 358 5.12 7.57 -27.08
CA SER A 358 5.21 9.00 -26.83
C SER A 358 6.02 9.73 -27.90
N ILE A 359 7.16 9.19 -28.32
CA ILE A 359 8.01 9.78 -29.36
C ILE A 359 7.30 9.75 -30.72
N LYS A 360 6.63 8.64 -31.09
CA LYS A 360 5.87 8.54 -32.33
C LYS A 360 4.74 9.59 -32.37
N LYS A 361 3.93 9.68 -31.32
CA LYS A 361 2.84 10.66 -31.25
C LYS A 361 3.32 12.11 -31.27
N PHE A 362 4.49 12.37 -30.70
CA PHE A 362 5.07 13.70 -30.70
C PHE A 362 5.55 14.12 -32.09
N LYS A 363 6.10 13.18 -32.88
CA LYS A 363 6.59 13.41 -34.25
C LYS A 363 5.46 13.69 -35.25
N TYR A 364 4.35 12.94 -35.14
CA TYR A 364 3.17 13.13 -36.02
C TYR A 364 2.38 14.42 -35.83
N ARG A 365 2.67 15.20 -34.80
CA ARG A 365 1.96 16.45 -34.48
C ARG A 365 2.76 17.70 -34.84
N VAL A 366 3.96 17.49 -35.36
CA VAL A 366 4.88 18.56 -35.85
C VAL A 366 4.80 18.67 -37.38
N GLU A 367 4.21 17.68 -38.05
CA GLU A 367 3.76 17.76 -39.46
C GLU A 367 2.27 18.15 -39.53
#